data_d4bd2316b5e57e302ee66a60768b1c40
#
_entry.id   d4bd2316b5e57e302ee66a60768b1c40
#
_cell.length_a   1.000
_cell.length_b   1.000
_cell.length_c   1.000
_cell.angle_alpha   90.00
_cell.angle_beta   90.00
_cell.angle_gamma   90.00
#
_symmetry.space_group_name_H-M   'P 1'
#
loop_
_entity.id
_entity.type
_entity.pdbx_description
1 polymer ?
#
loop_
_entity_poly.entity_id
_entity_poly.type
_entity_poly.pdbx_seq_one_letter_code
_entity_poly.pdbx_strand_id
1 'polypeptide(L)'
;RGSTEAAAREARYQVLEAALTEAAAADGDHPPVLVTAHHAEDQAETVLLALMRASGGQGLSGMRAWRPRGPWAHWRPFLETPREQLEAAARQTGLGWVDDPANDDPGFARNHLRHHVVPDLQGFWPDAVGRIRTSAQRLSMEQELLGQLAEMDAGQSLDRPVLDWREATGLEPLRQCNLLRQWLARLGCLPPPPERLSEWLAQMRTAAADRQPLLEWPGGQLRRYRDEIHWLRSLPEPTRPVDWPADRDCVVLDGGLEFCRRRERATATATGLLLDSVDEWRLRPVGGSERLRPAEGRPSLPLKQWFQDQGVPPWERPAAVGLEI
;
A
#
# COMPACT_ATOMS: atom_id res chain seq x y z
N ARG A 1 -15.84 -14.80 -4.23
CA ARG A 1 -16.98 -14.23 -3.48
C ARG A 1 -16.41 -13.72 -2.15
N GLY A 2 -16.21 -12.42 -2.01
CA GLY A 2 -15.93 -11.81 -0.70
C GLY A 2 -17.13 -12.07 0.20
N SER A 3 -16.91 -12.56 1.43
CA SER A 3 -17.99 -12.74 2.37
C SER A 3 -18.55 -11.37 2.76
N THR A 4 -19.85 -11.30 3.06
CA THR A 4 -20.52 -10.09 3.57
C THR A 4 -19.76 -9.52 4.78
N GLU A 5 -19.16 -10.38 5.60
CA GLU A 5 -18.30 -10.01 6.73
C GLU A 5 -17.04 -9.24 6.29
N ALA A 6 -16.37 -9.70 5.24
CA ALA A 6 -15.16 -9.01 4.74
C ALA A 6 -15.51 -7.62 4.20
N ALA A 7 -16.64 -7.49 3.49
CA ALA A 7 -17.12 -6.20 2.99
C ALA A 7 -17.54 -5.25 4.12
N ALA A 8 -18.25 -5.74 5.13
CA ALA A 8 -18.64 -4.95 6.30
C ALA A 8 -17.44 -4.51 7.13
N ARG A 9 -16.43 -5.40 7.28
CA ARG A 9 -15.17 -5.10 7.93
C ARG A 9 -14.42 -4.00 7.18
N GLU A 10 -14.29 -4.14 5.86
CA GLU A 10 -13.61 -3.14 5.01
C GLU A 10 -14.28 -1.78 5.11
N ALA A 11 -15.61 -1.71 4.96
CA ALA A 11 -16.36 -0.46 5.09
C ALA A 11 -16.16 0.20 6.46
N ARG A 12 -16.16 -0.60 7.54
CA ARG A 12 -15.91 -0.11 8.91
C ARG A 12 -14.51 0.52 9.01
N TYR A 13 -13.48 -0.16 8.50
CA TYR A 13 -12.13 0.38 8.56
C TYR A 13 -11.96 1.63 7.70
N GLN A 14 -12.59 1.72 6.54
CA GLN A 14 -12.56 2.93 5.70
C GLN A 14 -13.12 4.15 6.43
N VAL A 15 -14.26 4.00 7.13
CA VAL A 15 -14.84 5.09 7.92
C VAL A 15 -13.93 5.50 9.08
N LEU A 16 -13.36 4.51 9.79
CA LEU A 16 -12.43 4.77 10.90
C LEU A 16 -11.14 5.44 10.41
N GLU A 17 -10.59 5.01 9.29
CA GLU A 17 -9.38 5.60 8.68
C GLU A 17 -9.62 7.04 8.23
N ALA A 18 -10.78 7.33 7.64
CA ALA A 18 -11.14 8.69 7.27
C ALA A 18 -11.22 9.61 8.49
N ALA A 19 -11.92 9.19 9.54
CA ALA A 19 -12.05 9.96 10.78
C ALA A 19 -10.69 10.17 11.49
N LEU A 20 -9.82 9.16 11.50
CA LEU A 20 -8.47 9.26 12.09
C LEU A 20 -7.55 10.17 11.28
N THR A 21 -7.68 10.16 9.95
CA THR A 21 -6.90 11.06 9.08
C THR A 21 -7.33 12.51 9.27
N GLU A 22 -8.62 12.76 9.40
CA GLU A 22 -9.18 14.08 9.71
C GLU A 22 -8.72 14.56 11.09
N ALA A 23 -8.78 13.70 12.11
CA ALA A 23 -8.29 14.01 13.45
C ALA A 23 -6.79 14.32 13.47
N ALA A 24 -5.98 13.57 12.71
CA ALA A 24 -4.55 13.83 12.59
C ALA A 24 -4.24 15.18 11.92
N ALA A 25 -5.07 15.61 10.96
CA ALA A 25 -4.93 16.91 10.31
C ALA A 25 -5.33 18.07 11.24
N ALA A 26 -6.24 17.83 12.18
CA ALA A 26 -6.71 18.83 13.13
C ALA A 26 -5.73 19.06 14.32
N ASP A 27 -5.03 18.00 14.76
CA ASP A 27 -4.05 18.05 15.85
C ASP A 27 -2.73 17.41 15.40
N GLY A 28 -1.87 18.23 14.77
CA GLY A 28 -0.60 17.78 14.20
C GLY A 28 0.45 17.33 15.22
N ASP A 29 0.31 17.72 16.50
CA ASP A 29 1.28 17.40 17.54
C ASP A 29 1.05 16.02 18.18
N HIS A 30 -0.18 15.49 18.12
CA HIS A 30 -0.55 14.23 18.75
C HIS A 30 -1.20 13.29 17.74
N PRO A 31 -0.44 12.34 17.15
CA PRO A 31 -1.02 11.40 16.19
C PRO A 31 -2.13 10.56 16.84
N PRO A 32 -3.33 10.50 16.25
CA PRO A 32 -4.44 9.73 16.81
C PRO A 32 -4.15 8.24 16.80
N VAL A 33 -4.73 7.52 17.76
CA VAL A 33 -4.54 6.07 17.91
C VAL A 33 -5.90 5.37 17.87
N LEU A 34 -6.06 4.43 16.94
CA LEU A 34 -7.16 3.49 16.94
C LEU A 34 -6.87 2.40 17.96
N VAL A 35 -7.69 2.29 19.00
CA VAL A 35 -7.60 1.21 19.99
C VAL A 35 -8.68 0.17 19.70
N THR A 36 -8.30 -1.11 19.64
CA THR A 36 -9.25 -2.22 19.49
C THR A 36 -8.98 -3.31 20.52
N ALA A 37 -10.03 -3.91 21.05
CA ALA A 37 -9.98 -4.92 22.10
C ALA A 37 -9.77 -6.36 21.56
N HIS A 38 -8.94 -6.54 20.53
CA HIS A 38 -8.57 -7.88 20.11
C HIS A 38 -7.77 -8.58 21.22
N HIS A 39 -8.05 -9.86 21.46
CA HIS A 39 -7.48 -10.66 22.54
C HIS A 39 -6.75 -11.91 22.02
N ALA A 40 -6.27 -12.76 22.92
CA ALA A 40 -5.42 -13.90 22.57
C ALA A 40 -6.11 -14.90 21.63
N GLU A 41 -7.39 -15.17 21.83
CA GLU A 41 -8.18 -16.07 20.98
C GLU A 41 -8.38 -15.47 19.57
N ASP A 42 -8.62 -14.15 19.46
CA ASP A 42 -8.68 -13.48 18.17
C ASP A 42 -7.38 -13.61 17.37
N GLN A 43 -6.24 -13.61 18.08
CA GLN A 43 -4.95 -13.85 17.47
C GLN A 43 -4.84 -15.29 16.93
N ALA A 44 -5.24 -16.28 17.72
CA ALA A 44 -5.24 -17.67 17.30
C ALA A 44 -6.17 -17.91 16.09
N GLU A 45 -7.39 -17.36 16.12
CA GLU A 45 -8.32 -17.40 14.98
C GLU A 45 -7.69 -16.79 13.72
N THR A 46 -7.01 -15.65 13.85
CA THR A 46 -6.36 -14.95 12.74
C THR A 46 -5.26 -15.80 12.11
N VAL A 47 -4.43 -16.45 12.94
CA VAL A 47 -3.36 -17.34 12.48
C VAL A 47 -3.92 -18.59 11.80
N LEU A 48 -4.94 -19.20 12.37
CA LEU A 48 -5.61 -20.38 11.77
C LEU A 48 -6.27 -20.01 10.42
N LEU A 49 -6.93 -18.88 10.33
CA LEU A 49 -7.48 -18.38 9.05
C LEU A 49 -6.38 -18.13 8.01
N ALA A 50 -5.24 -17.58 8.43
CA ALA A 50 -4.11 -17.37 7.55
C ALA A 50 -3.52 -18.70 7.05
N LEU A 51 -3.44 -19.70 7.92
CA LEU A 51 -2.99 -21.05 7.58
C LEU A 51 -3.91 -21.71 6.55
N MET A 52 -5.24 -21.60 6.72
CA MET A 52 -6.23 -22.15 5.78
C MET A 52 -6.22 -21.45 4.42
N ARG A 53 -5.67 -20.25 4.35
CA ARG A 53 -5.46 -19.51 3.09
C ARG A 53 -4.08 -19.73 2.48
N ALA A 54 -3.29 -20.68 2.98
CA ALA A 54 -1.92 -20.91 2.58
C ALA A 54 -1.05 -19.63 2.62
N SER A 55 -1.29 -18.76 3.62
CA SER A 55 -0.52 -17.53 3.78
C SER A 55 0.93 -17.84 4.15
N GLY A 56 1.87 -17.04 3.64
CA GLY A 56 3.27 -17.09 4.06
C GLY A 56 3.50 -16.48 5.45
N GLY A 57 4.78 -16.40 5.85
CA GLY A 57 5.19 -15.96 7.19
C GLY A 57 4.58 -14.62 7.63
N GLN A 58 4.41 -13.66 6.72
CA GLN A 58 3.76 -12.39 7.01
C GLN A 58 2.29 -12.53 7.46
N GLY A 59 1.52 -13.43 6.83
CA GLY A 59 0.14 -13.71 7.25
C GLY A 59 0.07 -14.51 8.53
N LEU A 60 0.96 -15.51 8.68
CA LEU A 60 1.05 -16.39 9.84
C LEU A 60 1.62 -15.68 11.09
N SER A 61 2.30 -14.55 10.95
CA SER A 61 2.71 -13.71 12.08
C SER A 61 1.53 -13.04 12.81
N GLY A 62 0.33 -13.16 12.27
CA GLY A 62 -0.90 -12.68 12.90
C GLY A 62 -0.99 -11.15 13.00
N MET A 63 -1.70 -10.66 14.01
CA MET A 63 -1.85 -9.23 14.28
C MET A 63 -0.68 -8.72 15.12
N ARG A 64 -0.24 -7.48 14.85
CA ARG A 64 0.74 -6.78 15.70
C ARG A 64 0.00 -6.01 16.80
N ALA A 65 0.56 -5.98 18.01
CA ALA A 65 0.02 -5.19 19.10
C ALA A 65 0.01 -3.68 18.76
N TRP A 66 1.07 -3.20 18.13
CA TRP A 66 1.20 -1.84 17.63
C TRP A 66 1.50 -1.84 16.14
N ARG A 67 0.78 -1.02 15.36
CA ARG A 67 0.97 -0.88 13.92
C ARG A 67 0.83 0.58 13.49
N PRO A 68 1.92 1.26 13.08
CA PRO A 68 1.83 2.57 12.44
C PRO A 68 1.02 2.51 11.13
N ARG A 69 0.28 3.56 10.84
CA ARG A 69 -0.60 3.71 9.66
C ARG A 69 -0.54 5.14 9.10
N GLY A 70 0.65 5.57 8.65
CA GLY A 70 0.83 6.95 8.21
C GLY A 70 0.65 7.94 9.36
N PRO A 71 -0.36 8.85 9.31
CA PRO A 71 -0.55 9.88 10.33
C PRO A 71 -1.20 9.38 11.63
N TRP A 72 -1.56 8.12 11.74
CA TRP A 72 -2.18 7.50 12.92
C TRP A 72 -1.59 6.11 13.19
N ALA A 73 -1.92 5.52 14.34
CA ALA A 73 -1.49 4.18 14.69
C ALA A 73 -2.67 3.30 15.15
N HIS A 74 -2.52 1.99 15.01
CA HIS A 74 -3.48 1.01 15.53
C HIS A 74 -2.86 0.26 16.70
N TRP A 75 -3.49 0.32 17.87
CA TRP A 75 -3.07 -0.35 19.08
C TRP A 75 -4.06 -1.42 19.51
N ARG A 76 -3.54 -2.60 19.90
CA ARG A 76 -4.29 -3.74 20.42
C ARG A 76 -3.72 -4.14 21.77
N PRO A 77 -4.12 -3.43 22.85
CA PRO A 77 -3.52 -3.62 24.17
C PRO A 77 -3.73 -5.03 24.76
N PHE A 78 -4.82 -5.70 24.37
CA PHE A 78 -5.22 -6.97 24.93
C PHE A 78 -4.82 -8.20 24.10
N LEU A 79 -3.98 -8.03 23.07
CA LEU A 79 -3.67 -9.09 22.11
C LEU A 79 -2.99 -10.33 22.77
N GLU A 80 -2.40 -10.15 23.93
CA GLU A 80 -1.79 -11.21 24.71
C GLU A 80 -2.65 -11.72 25.87
N THR A 81 -3.78 -11.07 26.13
CA THR A 81 -4.67 -11.36 27.25
C THR A 81 -5.74 -12.35 26.84
N PRO A 82 -5.91 -13.48 27.57
CA PRO A 82 -7.03 -14.40 27.35
C PRO A 82 -8.37 -13.73 27.57
N ARG A 83 -9.38 -14.09 26.75
CA ARG A 83 -10.73 -13.57 26.84
C ARG A 83 -11.34 -13.73 28.23
N GLU A 84 -11.13 -14.88 28.87
CA GLU A 84 -11.61 -15.16 30.21
C GLU A 84 -11.15 -14.13 31.25
N GLN A 85 -9.90 -13.69 31.17
CA GLN A 85 -9.36 -12.66 32.06
C GLN A 85 -10.02 -11.30 31.82
N LEU A 86 -10.32 -10.94 30.56
CA LEU A 86 -11.01 -9.70 30.21
C LEU A 86 -12.46 -9.71 30.74
N GLU A 87 -13.16 -10.81 30.56
CA GLU A 87 -14.51 -10.98 31.08
C GLU A 87 -14.54 -10.95 32.62
N ALA A 88 -13.58 -11.58 33.28
CA ALA A 88 -13.43 -11.52 34.73
C ALA A 88 -13.22 -10.10 35.23
N ALA A 89 -12.32 -9.35 34.58
CA ALA A 89 -12.08 -7.94 34.91
C ALA A 89 -13.32 -7.08 34.69
N ALA A 90 -14.05 -7.27 33.59
CA ALA A 90 -15.29 -6.55 33.30
C ALA A 90 -16.37 -6.81 34.35
N ARG A 91 -16.54 -8.09 34.79
CA ARG A 91 -17.47 -8.43 35.87
C ARG A 91 -17.07 -7.79 37.21
N GLN A 92 -15.78 -7.81 37.56
CA GLN A 92 -15.27 -7.19 38.79
C GLN A 92 -15.46 -5.69 38.83
N THR A 93 -15.37 -5.02 37.70
CA THR A 93 -15.56 -3.55 37.57
C THR A 93 -17.01 -3.15 37.35
N GLY A 94 -17.95 -4.11 37.25
CA GLY A 94 -19.37 -3.84 37.02
C GLY A 94 -19.69 -3.31 35.60
N LEU A 95 -18.79 -3.51 34.64
CA LEU A 95 -19.04 -3.11 33.25
C LEU A 95 -20.06 -4.06 32.62
N GLY A 96 -21.12 -3.49 32.05
CA GLY A 96 -22.06 -4.23 31.22
C GLY A 96 -21.56 -4.27 29.77
N TRP A 97 -21.84 -5.37 29.07
CA TRP A 97 -21.61 -5.48 27.62
C TRP A 97 -22.83 -6.10 26.93
N VAL A 98 -22.88 -5.96 25.63
CA VAL A 98 -23.92 -6.53 24.78
C VAL A 98 -23.29 -7.60 23.90
N ASP A 99 -23.88 -8.78 23.88
CA ASP A 99 -23.50 -9.84 22.95
C ASP A 99 -24.19 -9.60 21.60
N ASP A 100 -23.39 -9.53 20.53
CA ASP A 100 -23.88 -9.39 19.17
C ASP A 100 -24.30 -10.78 18.65
N PRO A 101 -25.57 -11.01 18.28
CA PRO A 101 -26.03 -12.29 17.75
C PRO A 101 -25.27 -12.78 16.51
N ALA A 102 -24.64 -11.87 15.75
CA ALA A 102 -23.82 -12.23 14.60
C ALA A 102 -22.56 -13.03 15.01
N ASN A 103 -22.14 -12.97 16.28
CA ASN A 103 -21.01 -13.76 16.79
C ASN A 103 -21.29 -15.27 16.84
N ASP A 104 -22.56 -15.67 16.82
CA ASP A 104 -22.99 -17.07 16.91
C ASP A 104 -23.35 -17.68 15.53
N ASP A 105 -23.32 -16.89 14.45
CA ASP A 105 -23.62 -17.39 13.10
C ASP A 105 -22.54 -18.35 12.60
N PRO A 106 -22.80 -19.66 12.45
CA PRO A 106 -21.83 -20.65 12.02
C PRO A 106 -21.43 -20.52 10.54
N GLY A 107 -22.13 -19.70 9.76
CA GLY A 107 -21.81 -19.41 8.36
C GLY A 107 -20.47 -18.64 8.19
N PHE A 108 -19.97 -18.02 9.25
CA PHE A 108 -18.71 -17.32 9.23
C PHE A 108 -17.54 -18.22 9.68
N ALA A 109 -16.50 -18.31 8.84
CA ALA A 109 -15.33 -19.14 9.12
C ALA A 109 -14.67 -18.81 10.47
N ARG A 110 -14.70 -17.55 10.91
CA ARG A 110 -14.16 -17.12 12.19
C ARG A 110 -14.97 -17.69 13.36
N ASN A 111 -16.29 -17.66 13.27
CA ASN A 111 -17.18 -18.23 14.30
C ASN A 111 -17.03 -19.75 14.35
N HIS A 112 -16.89 -20.43 13.20
CA HIS A 112 -16.59 -21.85 13.16
C HIS A 112 -15.28 -22.21 13.90
N LEU A 113 -14.21 -21.43 13.69
CA LEU A 113 -12.97 -21.60 14.43
C LEU A 113 -13.18 -21.40 15.94
N ARG A 114 -13.88 -20.33 16.32
CA ARG A 114 -14.15 -19.96 17.72
C ARG A 114 -14.96 -21.01 18.48
N HIS A 115 -16.02 -21.52 17.88
CA HIS A 115 -16.99 -22.38 18.57
C HIS A 115 -16.70 -23.87 18.43
N HIS A 116 -15.89 -24.27 17.43
CA HIS A 116 -15.61 -25.69 17.17
C HIS A 116 -14.11 -26.01 17.19
N VAL A 117 -13.32 -25.37 16.32
CA VAL A 117 -11.93 -25.80 16.12
C VAL A 117 -11.03 -25.45 17.32
N VAL A 118 -11.12 -24.23 17.83
CA VAL A 118 -10.29 -23.82 18.99
C VAL A 118 -10.65 -24.61 20.25
N PRO A 119 -11.93 -24.82 20.61
CA PRO A 119 -12.29 -25.70 21.72
C PRO A 119 -11.83 -27.14 21.55
N ASP A 120 -11.93 -27.73 20.36
CA ASP A 120 -11.44 -29.09 20.09
C ASP A 120 -9.92 -29.17 20.26
N LEU A 121 -9.19 -28.18 19.76
CA LEU A 121 -7.73 -28.08 19.98
C LEU A 121 -7.40 -27.96 21.47
N GLN A 122 -8.13 -27.14 22.22
CA GLN A 122 -7.91 -26.97 23.66
C GLN A 122 -8.26 -28.22 24.46
N GLY A 123 -9.25 -29.00 24.00
CA GLY A 123 -9.58 -30.28 24.59
C GLY A 123 -8.43 -31.28 24.59
N PHE A 124 -7.59 -31.24 23.58
CA PHE A 124 -6.39 -32.11 23.47
C PHE A 124 -5.10 -31.42 23.96
N TRP A 125 -4.95 -30.14 23.61
CA TRP A 125 -3.83 -29.29 24.05
C TRP A 125 -4.39 -28.07 24.82
N PRO A 126 -4.47 -28.14 26.17
CA PRO A 126 -5.08 -27.07 26.96
C PRO A 126 -4.52 -25.67 26.69
N ASP A 127 -3.24 -25.55 26.32
CA ASP A 127 -2.58 -24.28 25.94
C ASP A 127 -2.49 -24.07 24.42
N ALA A 128 -3.45 -24.56 23.62
CA ALA A 128 -3.40 -24.44 22.17
C ALA A 128 -3.32 -22.97 21.70
N VAL A 129 -4.11 -22.08 22.29
CA VAL A 129 -4.12 -20.64 21.99
C VAL A 129 -2.76 -20.00 22.28
N GLY A 130 -2.16 -20.30 23.44
CA GLY A 130 -0.83 -19.81 23.82
C GLY A 130 0.26 -20.30 22.85
N ARG A 131 0.21 -21.56 22.44
CA ARG A 131 1.17 -22.15 21.48
C ARG A 131 1.06 -21.52 20.09
N ILE A 132 -0.15 -21.35 19.58
CA ILE A 132 -0.40 -20.68 18.28
C ILE A 132 0.13 -19.26 18.34
N ARG A 133 -0.17 -18.49 19.40
CA ARG A 133 0.33 -17.13 19.61
C ARG A 133 1.86 -17.08 19.64
N THR A 134 2.50 -17.98 20.39
CA THR A 134 3.97 -18.06 20.47
C THR A 134 4.60 -18.32 19.10
N SER A 135 4.00 -19.20 18.31
CA SER A 135 4.46 -19.46 16.93
C SER A 135 4.32 -18.23 16.05
N ALA A 136 3.21 -17.51 16.15
CA ALA A 136 3.01 -16.25 15.41
C ALA A 136 4.02 -15.16 15.82
N GLN A 137 4.35 -15.05 17.11
CA GLN A 137 5.37 -14.12 17.61
C GLN A 137 6.75 -14.44 17.02
N ARG A 138 7.16 -15.71 16.99
CA ARG A 138 8.43 -16.14 16.38
C ARG A 138 8.46 -15.80 14.89
N LEU A 139 7.39 -16.10 14.16
CA LEU A 139 7.26 -15.70 12.75
C LEU A 139 7.31 -14.18 12.56
N SER A 140 6.76 -13.40 13.50
CA SER A 140 6.85 -11.94 13.45
C SER A 140 8.28 -11.45 13.57
N MET A 141 9.10 -12.07 14.46
CA MET A 141 10.53 -11.74 14.58
C MET A 141 11.30 -12.11 13.30
N GLU A 142 11.00 -13.26 12.70
CA GLU A 142 11.60 -13.65 11.41
C GLU A 142 11.24 -12.66 10.29
N GLN A 143 9.97 -12.19 10.25
CA GLN A 143 9.56 -11.17 9.27
C GLN A 143 10.25 -9.83 9.49
N GLU A 144 10.55 -9.46 10.73
CA GLU A 144 11.32 -8.26 11.04
C GLU A 144 12.77 -8.38 10.53
N LEU A 145 13.42 -9.52 10.78
CA LEU A 145 14.76 -9.81 10.24
C LEU A 145 14.79 -9.78 8.70
N LEU A 146 13.76 -10.34 8.04
CA LEU A 146 13.64 -10.28 6.58
C LEU A 146 13.43 -8.85 6.08
N GLY A 147 12.76 -8.00 6.86
CA GLY A 147 12.64 -6.57 6.58
C GLY A 147 13.97 -5.84 6.67
N GLN A 148 14.74 -6.07 7.75
CA GLN A 148 16.10 -5.50 7.91
C GLN A 148 17.04 -5.97 6.79
N LEU A 149 16.99 -7.25 6.43
CA LEU A 149 17.76 -7.78 5.31
C LEU A 149 17.40 -7.06 4.00
N ALA A 150 16.10 -6.80 3.74
CA ALA A 150 15.68 -6.07 2.55
C ALA A 150 16.19 -4.63 2.53
N GLU A 151 16.24 -3.95 3.67
CA GLU A 151 16.83 -2.59 3.78
C GLU A 151 18.33 -2.60 3.46
N MET A 152 19.04 -3.60 3.96
CA MET A 152 20.47 -3.78 3.64
C MET A 152 20.68 -4.06 2.15
N ASP A 153 19.84 -4.91 1.55
CA ASP A 153 19.90 -5.31 0.15
C ASP A 153 19.53 -4.18 -0.81
N ALA A 154 18.69 -3.26 -0.38
CA ALA A 154 18.27 -2.13 -1.20
C ALA A 154 19.32 -1.03 -1.31
N GLY A 155 20.15 -0.84 -0.28
CA GLY A 155 21.08 0.29 -0.18
C GLY A 155 20.41 1.68 -0.20
N GLN A 156 19.08 1.73 -0.12
CA GLN A 156 18.28 2.93 -0.26
C GLN A 156 16.96 2.81 0.54
N SER A 157 16.21 3.93 0.66
CA SER A 157 14.88 3.93 1.27
C SER A 157 13.87 3.12 0.46
N LEU A 158 13.09 2.28 1.13
CA LEU A 158 12.01 1.48 0.57
C LEU A 158 10.63 2.19 0.60
N ASP A 159 10.57 3.48 0.91
CA ASP A 159 9.33 4.23 1.08
C ASP A 159 8.82 4.88 -0.22
N ARG A 160 9.51 4.65 -1.35
CA ARG A 160 9.17 5.20 -2.66
C ARG A 160 8.61 4.12 -3.58
N PRO A 161 7.69 4.47 -4.50
CA PRO A 161 7.14 3.53 -5.48
C PRO A 161 8.11 3.17 -6.61
N VAL A 162 9.36 3.62 -6.53
CA VAL A 162 10.45 3.34 -7.46
C VAL A 162 11.64 2.80 -6.68
N LEU A 163 12.13 1.64 -7.09
CA LEU A 163 13.27 0.94 -6.50
C LEU A 163 14.43 0.92 -7.51
N ASP A 164 15.59 1.45 -7.13
CA ASP A 164 16.83 1.27 -7.88
C ASP A 164 17.24 -0.21 -7.79
N TRP A 165 17.37 -0.85 -8.94
CA TRP A 165 17.60 -2.30 -9.03
C TRP A 165 19.06 -2.67 -9.24
N ARG A 166 19.97 -1.70 -9.42
CA ARG A 166 21.37 -1.96 -9.77
C ARG A 166 22.07 -2.84 -8.76
N GLU A 167 21.97 -2.52 -7.48
CA GLU A 167 22.62 -3.29 -6.41
C GLU A 167 21.95 -4.65 -6.21
N ALA A 168 20.63 -4.73 -6.44
CA ALA A 168 19.88 -5.97 -6.29
C ALA A 168 20.15 -6.99 -7.41
N THR A 169 20.73 -6.60 -8.54
CA THR A 169 21.00 -7.53 -9.66
C THR A 169 21.97 -8.65 -9.29
N GLY A 170 22.92 -8.39 -8.38
CA GLY A 170 23.89 -9.36 -7.88
C GLY A 170 23.41 -10.25 -6.74
N LEU A 171 22.21 -10.02 -6.22
CA LEU A 171 21.65 -10.81 -5.12
C LEU A 171 21.14 -12.18 -5.60
N GLU A 172 21.24 -13.17 -4.72
CA GLU A 172 20.59 -14.46 -4.92
C GLU A 172 19.06 -14.32 -5.11
N PRO A 173 18.41 -15.19 -5.91
CA PRO A 173 17.00 -15.06 -6.26
C PRO A 173 16.05 -14.95 -5.06
N LEU A 174 16.33 -15.66 -3.96
CA LEU A 174 15.52 -15.58 -2.74
C LEU A 174 15.63 -14.21 -2.07
N ARG A 175 16.82 -13.58 -2.08
CA ARG A 175 17.03 -12.23 -1.53
C ARG A 175 16.35 -11.18 -2.42
N GLN A 176 16.42 -11.32 -3.75
CA GLN A 176 15.68 -10.46 -4.68
C GLN A 176 14.16 -10.54 -4.43
N CYS A 177 13.63 -11.75 -4.25
CA CYS A 177 12.23 -11.97 -3.95
C CYS A 177 11.84 -11.35 -2.60
N ASN A 178 12.67 -11.53 -1.55
CA ASN A 178 12.47 -10.92 -0.25
C ASN A 178 12.44 -9.39 -0.34
N LEU A 179 13.43 -8.78 -1.00
CA LEU A 179 13.53 -7.35 -1.19
C LEU A 179 12.25 -6.78 -1.80
N LEU A 180 11.78 -7.34 -2.92
CA LEU A 180 10.56 -6.86 -3.56
C LEU A 180 9.31 -7.05 -2.70
N ARG A 181 9.19 -8.15 -1.98
CA ARG A 181 8.06 -8.40 -1.08
C ARG A 181 8.02 -7.42 0.09
N GLN A 182 9.16 -7.16 0.72
CA GLN A 182 9.27 -6.22 1.84
C GLN A 182 9.03 -4.78 1.37
N TRP A 183 9.58 -4.41 0.21
CA TRP A 183 9.34 -3.11 -0.41
C TRP A 183 7.85 -2.87 -0.68
N LEU A 184 7.17 -3.80 -1.36
CA LEU A 184 5.73 -3.69 -1.63
C LEU A 184 4.89 -3.65 -0.35
N ALA A 185 5.24 -4.47 0.66
CA ALA A 185 4.55 -4.47 1.94
C ALA A 185 4.70 -3.13 2.68
N ARG A 186 5.87 -2.50 2.59
CA ARG A 186 6.15 -1.18 3.18
C ARG A 186 5.32 -0.07 2.52
N LEU A 187 5.13 -0.16 1.22
CA LEU A 187 4.24 0.73 0.46
C LEU A 187 2.74 0.46 0.71
N GLY A 188 2.41 -0.48 1.60
CA GLY A 188 1.03 -0.85 1.92
C GLY A 188 0.36 -1.71 0.85
N CYS A 189 1.14 -2.27 -0.07
CA CYS A 189 0.65 -3.16 -1.11
C CYS A 189 0.71 -4.63 -0.64
N LEU A 190 -0.33 -5.40 -0.94
CA LEU A 190 -0.27 -6.87 -0.80
C LEU A 190 0.62 -7.42 -1.92
N PRO A 191 1.78 -8.03 -1.59
CA PRO A 191 2.67 -8.55 -2.61
C PRO A 191 2.01 -9.65 -3.46
N PRO A 192 2.47 -9.84 -4.71
CA PRO A 192 2.01 -10.94 -5.55
C PRO A 192 2.44 -12.30 -4.95
N PRO A 193 1.79 -13.41 -5.37
CA PRO A 193 2.22 -14.75 -5.00
C PRO A 193 3.71 -14.97 -5.29
N PRO A 194 4.46 -15.68 -4.41
CA PRO A 194 5.90 -15.86 -4.54
C PRO A 194 6.32 -16.48 -5.88
N GLU A 195 5.53 -17.40 -6.39
CA GLU A 195 5.78 -18.11 -7.65
C GLU A 195 5.77 -17.12 -8.83
N ARG A 196 4.75 -16.25 -8.90
CA ARG A 196 4.63 -15.23 -9.94
C ARG A 196 5.75 -14.20 -9.87
N LEU A 197 6.16 -13.84 -8.67
CA LEU A 197 7.29 -12.92 -8.46
C LEU A 197 8.61 -13.55 -8.92
N SER A 198 8.82 -14.84 -8.59
CA SER A 198 10.01 -15.59 -9.01
C SER A 198 10.08 -15.78 -10.52
N GLU A 199 8.95 -16.06 -11.18
CA GLU A 199 8.84 -16.12 -12.63
C GLU A 199 9.18 -14.78 -13.30
N TRP A 200 8.63 -13.69 -12.77
CA TRP A 200 8.93 -12.35 -13.26
C TRP A 200 10.41 -11.97 -13.10
N LEU A 201 11.02 -12.30 -11.96
CA LEU A 201 12.44 -12.13 -11.74
C LEU A 201 13.29 -12.96 -12.72
N ALA A 202 12.86 -14.17 -13.06
CA ALA A 202 13.51 -14.98 -14.08
C ALA A 202 13.43 -14.33 -15.47
N GLN A 203 12.27 -13.78 -15.83
CA GLN A 203 12.10 -13.00 -17.06
C GLN A 203 13.00 -11.76 -17.08
N MET A 204 13.11 -11.05 -15.97
CA MET A 204 13.98 -9.88 -15.83
C MET A 204 15.47 -10.21 -16.13
N ARG A 205 15.95 -11.37 -15.69
CA ARG A 205 17.34 -11.80 -15.92
C ARG A 205 17.64 -12.13 -17.39
N THR A 206 16.65 -12.59 -18.13
CA THR A 206 16.81 -13.03 -19.54
C THR A 206 16.32 -12.01 -20.56
N ALA A 207 15.61 -10.98 -20.11
CA ALA A 207 15.07 -9.94 -20.99
C ALA A 207 16.19 -9.06 -21.55
N ALA A 208 16.15 -8.79 -22.85
CA ALA A 208 16.97 -7.75 -23.46
C ALA A 208 16.65 -6.39 -22.83
N ALA A 209 17.61 -5.45 -22.89
CA ALA A 209 17.52 -4.15 -22.21
C ALA A 209 16.31 -3.30 -22.64
N ASP A 210 15.81 -3.54 -23.84
CA ASP A 210 14.62 -2.88 -24.42
C ASP A 210 13.30 -3.53 -24.04
N ARG A 211 13.32 -4.75 -23.50
CA ARG A 211 12.12 -5.45 -23.03
C ARG A 211 11.78 -5.02 -21.62
N GLN A 212 10.48 -4.76 -21.41
CA GLN A 212 9.93 -4.33 -20.13
C GLN A 212 9.00 -5.42 -19.59
N PRO A 213 9.54 -6.41 -18.85
CA PRO A 213 8.71 -7.42 -18.22
C PRO A 213 7.64 -6.78 -17.33
N LEU A 214 6.40 -7.24 -17.49
CA LEU A 214 5.24 -6.78 -16.73
C LEU A 214 4.78 -7.90 -15.79
N LEU A 215 4.63 -7.57 -14.50
CA LEU A 215 3.92 -8.41 -13.55
C LEU A 215 2.69 -7.64 -13.07
N GLU A 216 1.51 -8.19 -13.31
CA GLU A 216 0.24 -7.60 -12.91
C GLU A 216 -0.51 -8.52 -11.94
N TRP A 217 -1.06 -7.93 -10.87
CA TRP A 217 -1.89 -8.63 -9.86
C TRP A 217 -2.89 -7.64 -9.22
N PRO A 218 -3.83 -8.09 -8.38
CA PRO A 218 -4.82 -7.19 -7.75
C PRO A 218 -4.24 -6.03 -6.92
N GLY A 219 -2.96 -6.14 -6.51
CA GLY A 219 -2.25 -5.08 -5.76
C GLY A 219 -1.56 -4.03 -6.64
N GLY A 220 -1.57 -4.19 -7.97
CA GLY A 220 -0.93 -3.27 -8.90
C GLY A 220 -0.09 -3.95 -9.98
N GLN A 221 0.88 -3.24 -10.48
CA GLN A 221 1.79 -3.69 -11.53
C GLN A 221 3.24 -3.43 -11.13
N LEU A 222 4.15 -4.37 -11.43
CA LEU A 222 5.60 -4.14 -11.45
C LEU A 222 6.08 -4.02 -12.88
N ARG A 223 6.85 -2.97 -13.16
CA ARG A 223 7.48 -2.71 -14.46
C ARG A 223 8.92 -2.33 -14.28
N ARG A 224 9.77 -2.75 -15.20
CA ARG A 224 11.16 -2.31 -15.28
C ARG A 224 11.28 -1.16 -16.27
N TYR A 225 12.01 -0.13 -15.88
CA TYR A 225 12.46 0.91 -16.79
C TYR A 225 13.93 1.26 -16.50
N ARG A 226 14.82 0.99 -17.45
CA ARG A 226 16.28 1.08 -17.25
C ARG A 226 16.72 0.22 -16.06
N ASP A 227 17.33 0.85 -15.06
CA ASP A 227 17.81 0.20 -13.83
C ASP A 227 16.85 0.32 -12.65
N GLU A 228 15.59 0.69 -12.92
CA GLU A 228 14.57 0.90 -11.90
C GLU A 228 13.41 -0.08 -12.04
N ILE A 229 12.86 -0.48 -10.89
CA ILE A 229 11.58 -1.17 -10.80
C ILE A 229 10.55 -0.19 -10.27
N HIS A 230 9.44 -0.05 -10.97
CA HIS A 230 8.32 0.81 -10.64
C HIS A 230 7.14 -0.03 -10.19
N TRP A 231 6.56 0.33 -9.03
CA TRP A 231 5.26 -0.18 -8.62
C TRP A 231 4.18 0.84 -8.94
N LEU A 232 3.15 0.38 -9.66
CA LEU A 232 2.05 1.20 -10.14
C LEU A 232 0.72 0.58 -9.67
N ARG A 233 -0.16 1.37 -9.08
CA ARG A 233 -1.52 0.91 -8.77
C ARG A 233 -2.40 0.92 -10.02
N SER A 234 -2.67 2.08 -10.52
CA SER A 234 -3.37 2.37 -11.78
C SER A 234 -2.94 3.78 -12.15
N LEU A 235 -2.53 3.97 -13.37
CA LEU A 235 -2.29 5.32 -13.88
C LEU A 235 -3.59 5.80 -14.50
N PRO A 236 -4.17 6.89 -14.00
CA PRO A 236 -5.26 7.54 -14.68
C PRO A 236 -4.76 8.09 -16.02
N GLU A 237 -5.46 7.75 -17.10
CA GLU A 237 -5.22 8.33 -18.41
C GLU A 237 -6.27 9.41 -18.64
N PRO A 238 -5.92 10.70 -18.59
CA PRO A 238 -6.86 11.77 -18.89
C PRO A 238 -7.28 11.66 -20.36
N THR A 239 -8.57 11.68 -20.61
CA THR A 239 -9.12 11.51 -21.97
C THR A 239 -9.74 12.78 -22.52
N ARG A 240 -10.05 13.75 -21.65
CA ARG A 240 -10.74 15.00 -22.02
C ARG A 240 -9.98 16.21 -21.51
N PRO A 241 -9.98 17.30 -22.30
CA PRO A 241 -9.46 18.56 -21.81
C PRO A 241 -10.38 19.14 -20.72
N VAL A 242 -9.77 19.89 -19.79
CA VAL A 242 -10.48 20.58 -18.70
C VAL A 242 -10.05 22.04 -18.69
N ASP A 243 -11.03 22.93 -18.71
CA ASP A 243 -10.77 24.35 -18.55
C ASP A 243 -10.46 24.68 -17.10
N TRP A 244 -9.43 25.48 -16.88
CA TRP A 244 -8.95 25.86 -15.55
C TRP A 244 -9.15 27.34 -15.30
N PRO A 245 -10.31 27.77 -14.79
CA PRO A 245 -10.64 29.16 -14.55
C PRO A 245 -9.68 29.84 -13.56
N ALA A 246 -9.51 31.14 -13.67
CA ALA A 246 -8.60 31.93 -12.85
C ALA A 246 -8.95 31.92 -11.35
N ASP A 247 -10.22 31.68 -11.02
CA ASP A 247 -10.75 31.65 -9.64
C ASP A 247 -10.53 30.34 -8.90
N ARG A 248 -10.01 29.29 -9.58
CA ARG A 248 -9.77 27.98 -8.97
C ARG A 248 -8.28 27.71 -8.81
N ASP A 249 -7.88 27.40 -7.58
CA ASP A 249 -6.49 27.00 -7.30
C ASP A 249 -6.16 25.58 -7.77
N CYS A 250 -7.14 24.66 -7.77
CA CYS A 250 -6.96 23.29 -8.23
C CYS A 250 -8.06 22.86 -9.20
N VAL A 251 -7.71 21.96 -10.12
CA VAL A 251 -8.64 21.24 -11.01
C VAL A 251 -8.31 19.76 -11.03
N VAL A 252 -9.34 18.93 -11.19
CA VAL A 252 -9.21 17.47 -11.27
C VAL A 252 -9.60 17.03 -12.67
N LEU A 253 -8.69 16.31 -13.33
CA LEU A 253 -8.95 15.66 -14.62
C LEU A 253 -9.72 14.34 -14.42
N ASP A 254 -10.33 13.84 -15.48
CA ASP A 254 -10.87 12.50 -15.53
C ASP A 254 -9.75 11.50 -15.18
N GLY A 255 -10.06 10.51 -14.34
CA GLY A 255 -9.08 9.60 -13.78
C GLY A 255 -8.44 10.04 -12.45
N GLY A 256 -8.80 11.23 -11.93
CA GLY A 256 -8.43 11.65 -10.57
C GLY A 256 -7.08 12.35 -10.45
N LEU A 257 -6.45 12.76 -11.55
CA LEU A 257 -5.25 13.61 -11.52
C LEU A 257 -5.64 15.03 -11.11
N GLU A 258 -5.09 15.51 -10.00
CA GLU A 258 -5.28 16.86 -9.50
C GLU A 258 -4.09 17.76 -9.86
N PHE A 259 -4.38 18.91 -10.44
CA PHE A 259 -3.41 19.96 -10.75
C PHE A 259 -3.73 21.20 -9.94
N CYS A 260 -2.74 21.68 -9.18
CA CYS A 260 -2.89 22.87 -8.33
C CYS A 260 -1.91 23.98 -8.76
N ARG A 261 -2.37 25.23 -8.74
CA ARG A 261 -1.52 26.41 -8.94
C ARG A 261 -0.81 26.71 -7.63
N ARG A 262 0.48 26.94 -7.75
CA ARG A 262 1.26 27.51 -6.67
C ARG A 262 1.90 28.80 -7.13
N ARG A 263 1.52 29.91 -6.53
CA ARG A 263 2.12 31.21 -6.79
C ARG A 263 3.37 31.37 -5.94
N GLU A 264 4.51 31.52 -6.57
CA GLU A 264 5.79 31.81 -5.89
C GLU A 264 6.35 33.09 -6.47
N ARG A 265 7.07 33.88 -5.63
CA ARG A 265 7.83 35.03 -6.14
C ARG A 265 8.96 34.50 -7.02
N ALA A 266 9.07 35.02 -8.25
CA ALA A 266 10.15 34.67 -9.15
C ALA A 266 11.50 35.00 -8.51
N THR A 267 12.37 33.99 -8.44
CA THR A 267 13.78 34.14 -8.07
C THR A 267 14.62 33.82 -9.29
N ALA A 268 15.87 34.28 -9.34
CA ALA A 268 16.77 34.07 -10.48
C ALA A 268 17.01 32.59 -10.84
N THR A 269 16.64 31.65 -9.95
CA THR A 269 16.76 30.21 -10.09
C THR A 269 15.43 29.49 -10.21
N ALA A 270 14.31 30.21 -10.23
CA ALA A 270 12.97 29.59 -10.29
C ALA A 270 12.73 28.99 -11.68
N THR A 271 12.41 27.70 -11.74
CA THR A 271 11.93 27.03 -12.93
C THR A 271 10.41 27.09 -12.89
N GLY A 272 9.79 27.94 -13.69
CA GLY A 272 8.35 28.12 -13.75
C GLY A 272 7.92 28.99 -14.93
N LEU A 273 6.61 29.07 -15.13
CA LEU A 273 6.01 29.99 -16.09
C LEU A 273 5.82 31.35 -15.43
N LEU A 274 6.41 32.42 -16.02
CA LEU A 274 6.10 33.80 -15.66
C LEU A 274 4.80 34.20 -16.36
N LEU A 275 3.73 34.33 -15.56
CA LEU A 275 2.41 34.64 -16.06
C LEU A 275 1.96 35.95 -15.42
N ASP A 276 2.03 37.05 -16.20
CA ASP A 276 1.62 38.37 -15.71
C ASP A 276 0.09 38.55 -15.70
N SER A 277 -0.64 37.85 -16.59
CA SER A 277 -2.12 37.85 -16.63
C SER A 277 -2.64 36.78 -17.59
N VAL A 278 -3.00 35.61 -17.06
CA VAL A 278 -3.79 34.65 -17.86
C VAL A 278 -5.05 34.36 -17.08
N ASP A 279 -6.17 34.72 -17.66
CA ASP A 279 -7.49 34.61 -17.03
C ASP A 279 -8.06 33.18 -17.14
N GLU A 280 -7.67 32.44 -18.17
CA GLU A 280 -8.14 31.07 -18.40
C GLU A 280 -7.00 30.17 -18.89
N TRP A 281 -6.88 29.01 -18.31
CA TRP A 281 -5.98 27.95 -18.74
C TRP A 281 -6.79 26.74 -19.17
N ARG A 282 -6.19 25.92 -20.02
CA ARG A 282 -6.78 24.65 -20.41
C ARG A 282 -5.78 23.54 -20.30
N LEU A 283 -6.12 22.51 -19.53
CA LEU A 283 -5.37 21.26 -19.47
C LEU A 283 -5.92 20.30 -20.51
N ARG A 284 -5.04 19.73 -21.33
CA ARG A 284 -5.45 18.71 -22.30
C ARG A 284 -4.48 17.53 -22.31
N PRO A 285 -4.99 16.31 -22.55
CA PRO A 285 -4.14 15.16 -22.83
C PRO A 285 -3.23 15.46 -24.04
N VAL A 286 -1.96 15.01 -23.98
CA VAL A 286 -1.04 15.16 -25.09
C VAL A 286 -0.80 13.81 -25.77
N GLY A 287 -0.87 13.80 -27.10
CA GLY A 287 -0.65 12.61 -27.91
C GLY A 287 0.84 12.41 -28.24
N GLY A 288 1.27 11.15 -28.34
CA GLY A 288 2.66 10.80 -28.66
C GLY A 288 3.15 11.26 -30.06
N SER A 289 2.24 11.64 -30.96
CA SER A 289 2.53 12.20 -32.29
C SER A 289 2.81 13.71 -32.27
N GLU A 290 2.52 14.38 -31.16
CA GLU A 290 2.75 15.81 -31.02
C GLU A 290 4.25 16.15 -31.04
N ARG A 291 4.52 17.39 -31.39
CA ARG A 291 5.87 17.94 -31.41
C ARG A 291 5.95 19.15 -30.48
N LEU A 292 7.02 19.23 -29.73
CA LEU A 292 7.30 20.38 -28.89
C LEU A 292 8.61 21.05 -29.28
N ARG A 293 8.75 22.31 -28.91
CA ARG A 293 10.01 23.06 -28.99
C ARG A 293 10.49 23.28 -27.55
N PRO A 294 11.59 22.60 -27.11
CA PRO A 294 12.02 22.62 -25.72
C PRO A 294 12.46 23.99 -25.20
N ALA A 295 12.92 24.86 -26.08
CA ALA A 295 13.32 26.23 -25.78
C ALA A 295 13.29 27.09 -27.04
N GLU A 296 13.28 28.42 -26.88
CA GLU A 296 13.39 29.36 -27.98
C GLU A 296 14.71 29.12 -28.74
N GLY A 297 14.64 29.14 -30.10
CA GLY A 297 15.79 28.87 -30.96
C GLY A 297 16.17 27.40 -31.13
N ARG A 298 15.58 26.45 -30.38
CA ARG A 298 15.81 25.03 -30.59
C ARG A 298 14.86 24.41 -31.61
N PRO A 299 15.28 23.38 -32.37
CA PRO A 299 14.43 22.69 -33.31
C PRO A 299 13.28 21.97 -32.59
N SER A 300 12.13 21.89 -33.26
CA SER A 300 10.98 21.10 -32.80
C SER A 300 11.33 19.61 -32.90
N LEU A 301 11.02 18.85 -31.85
CA LEU A 301 11.21 17.39 -31.78
C LEU A 301 9.90 16.67 -31.41
N PRO A 302 9.77 15.38 -31.77
CA PRO A 302 8.62 14.58 -31.37
C PRO A 302 8.54 14.48 -29.85
N LEU A 303 7.33 14.63 -29.28
CA LEU A 303 7.10 14.53 -27.83
C LEU A 303 7.58 13.19 -27.27
N LYS A 304 7.41 12.11 -28.03
CA LYS A 304 7.92 10.77 -27.67
C LYS A 304 9.42 10.77 -27.43
N GLN A 305 10.20 11.45 -28.28
CA GLN A 305 11.65 11.55 -28.14
C GLN A 305 12.01 12.40 -26.91
N TRP A 306 11.34 13.51 -26.71
CA TRP A 306 11.55 14.34 -25.54
C TRP A 306 11.31 13.58 -24.24
N PHE A 307 10.22 12.81 -24.14
CA PHE A 307 9.98 11.94 -23.00
C PHE A 307 11.11 10.91 -22.77
N GLN A 308 11.66 10.34 -23.84
CA GLN A 308 12.80 9.42 -23.74
C GLN A 308 14.06 10.12 -23.20
N ASP A 309 14.33 11.32 -23.69
CA ASP A 309 15.50 12.14 -23.29
C ASP A 309 15.35 12.58 -21.83
N GLN A 310 14.13 12.91 -21.38
CA GLN A 310 13.82 13.25 -19.99
C GLN A 310 13.68 12.03 -19.07
N GLY A 311 13.81 10.82 -19.59
CA GLY A 311 13.70 9.60 -18.78
C GLY A 311 12.28 9.26 -18.34
N VAL A 312 11.23 9.82 -18.99
CA VAL A 312 9.83 9.54 -18.65
C VAL A 312 9.46 8.12 -19.09
N PRO A 313 9.04 7.25 -18.18
CA PRO A 313 8.66 5.88 -18.51
C PRO A 313 7.48 5.82 -19.51
N PRO A 314 7.41 4.81 -20.38
CA PRO A 314 6.36 4.71 -21.39
C PRO A 314 4.92 4.73 -20.85
N TRP A 315 4.71 4.18 -19.65
CA TRP A 315 3.39 4.12 -19.01
C TRP A 315 2.96 5.43 -18.33
N GLU A 316 3.89 6.36 -18.08
CA GLU A 316 3.56 7.70 -17.57
C GLU A 316 3.22 8.69 -18.68
N ARG A 317 3.66 8.40 -19.93
CA ARG A 317 3.45 9.28 -21.07
C ARG A 317 1.97 9.51 -21.42
N PRO A 318 1.06 8.49 -21.30
CA PRO A 318 -0.36 8.73 -21.50
C PRO A 318 -1.00 9.64 -20.45
N ALA A 319 -0.41 9.74 -19.25
CA ALA A 319 -0.86 10.64 -18.19
C ALA A 319 -0.33 12.08 -18.37
N ALA A 320 0.51 12.33 -19.37
CA ALA A 320 1.04 13.67 -19.64
C ALA A 320 -0.03 14.62 -20.13
N VAL A 321 0.01 15.84 -19.62
CA VAL A 321 -0.97 16.89 -19.89
C VAL A 321 -0.25 18.12 -20.41
N GLY A 322 -0.78 18.71 -21.47
CA GLY A 322 -0.36 20.01 -21.98
C GLY A 322 -1.16 21.12 -21.33
N LEU A 323 -0.49 22.21 -20.97
CA LEU A 323 -1.11 23.44 -20.52
C LEU A 323 -1.20 24.38 -21.72
N GLU A 324 -2.42 24.75 -22.08
CA GLU A 324 -2.72 25.79 -23.06
C GLU A 324 -3.11 27.08 -22.32
N ILE A 325 -2.60 28.21 -22.83
CA ILE A 325 -2.78 29.54 -22.26
C ILE A 325 -3.48 30.38 -23.29
#